data_ab5d9891b945ca386c54b00552967c6f
#
_entry.id   ab5d9891b945ca386c54b00552967c6f
#
_cell.length_a   1.000
_cell.length_b   1.000
_cell.length_c   1.000
_cell.angle_alpha   90.00
_cell.angle_beta   90.00
_cell.angle_gamma   90.00
#
_symmetry.space_group_name_H-M   'P 1'
#
loop_
_entity.id
_entity.type
_entity.pdbx_description
1 polymer ?
#
loop_
_entity_poly.entity_id
_entity_poly.type
_entity_poly.pdbx_seq_one_letter_code
_entity_poly.pdbx_strand_id
1 'polypeptide(L)'
;MKVAFLKCWQENYPEEGPELTCAFLDDIERIKRVYNHRTLNDASVDCYVHNEQHVNASYGYLKAGAPATVDEYTPLLNELYAVGYDRDSIEVCQNFKF
;
A
#
# COMPACT_ATOMS: atom_id res chain seq x y z
N MET A 1 -3.09 13.57 1.65
CA MET A 1 -2.30 12.38 1.32
C MET A 1 -3.24 11.24 0.96
N LYS A 2 -3.04 10.66 -0.20
CA LYS A 2 -3.90 9.58 -0.68
C LYS A 2 -3.25 8.23 -0.42
N VAL A 3 -4.04 7.28 0.06
CA VAL A 3 -3.57 5.91 0.34
C VAL A 3 -4.55 4.89 -0.20
N ALA A 4 -4.04 3.68 -0.47
CA ALA A 4 -4.87 2.52 -0.77
C ALA A 4 -4.42 1.36 0.10
N PHE A 5 -5.37 0.59 0.62
CA PHE A 5 -5.10 -0.59 1.43
C PHE A 5 -5.32 -1.83 0.58
N LEU A 6 -4.30 -2.67 0.53
CA LEU A 6 -4.26 -3.84 -0.34
C LEU A 6 -3.99 -5.10 0.46
N LYS A 7 -4.59 -6.19 0.01
CA LYS A 7 -4.24 -7.55 0.47
C LYS A 7 -3.27 -8.11 -0.55
N CYS A 8 -2.01 -8.30 -0.14
CA CYS A 8 -0.94 -8.76 -1.02
C CYS A 8 -0.48 -10.14 -0.56
N TRP A 9 -0.50 -11.12 -1.46
CA TRP A 9 -0.12 -12.49 -1.14
C TRP A 9 1.39 -12.65 -1.25
N GLN A 10 1.99 -13.18 -0.17
CA GLN A 10 3.43 -13.41 -0.10
C GLN A 10 3.75 -14.76 -0.73
N GLU A 11 4.61 -14.76 -1.76
CA GLU A 11 5.00 -15.98 -2.47
C GLU A 11 5.73 -16.96 -1.57
N ASN A 12 6.55 -16.45 -0.63
CA ASN A 12 7.38 -17.29 0.23
C ASN A 12 6.62 -17.84 1.45
N TYR A 13 5.44 -17.31 1.75
CA TYR A 13 4.66 -17.69 2.94
C TYR A 13 3.17 -17.81 2.60
N PRO A 14 2.82 -18.70 1.63
CA PRO A 14 1.42 -18.76 1.16
C PRO A 14 0.43 -19.18 2.24
N GLU A 15 0.85 -19.96 3.23
CA GLU A 15 0.00 -20.41 4.32
C GLU A 15 -0.34 -19.32 5.35
N GLU A 16 0.38 -18.23 5.37
CA GLU A 16 0.12 -17.11 6.29
C GLU A 16 -1.01 -16.20 5.79
N GLY A 17 -1.45 -16.41 4.56
CA GLY A 17 -2.46 -15.56 3.94
C GLY A 17 -1.90 -14.25 3.45
N PRO A 18 -2.77 -13.33 2.99
CA PRO A 18 -2.32 -12.06 2.47
C PRO A 18 -1.84 -11.12 3.57
N GLU A 19 -0.83 -10.32 3.24
CA GLU A 19 -0.38 -9.21 4.07
C GLU A 19 -1.20 -7.96 3.72
N LEU A 20 -1.72 -7.29 4.75
CA LEU A 20 -2.40 -6.02 4.56
C LEU A 20 -1.37 -4.90 4.47
N THR A 21 -1.40 -4.17 3.38
CA THR A 21 -0.42 -3.13 3.06
C THR A 21 -1.10 -1.82 2.73
N CYS A 22 -0.65 -0.74 3.35
CA CYS A 22 -1.06 0.61 3.00
C CYS A 22 -0.05 1.18 1.99
N ALA A 23 -0.49 1.43 0.77
CA ALA A 23 0.34 2.03 -0.27
C ALA A 23 0.10 3.54 -0.31
N PHE A 24 1.19 4.33 -0.33
CA PHE A 24 1.11 5.78 -0.47
C PHE A 24 1.01 6.13 -1.96
N LEU A 25 -0.18 6.55 -2.38
CA LEU A 25 -0.49 6.75 -3.79
C LEU A 25 0.29 7.91 -4.42
N ASP A 26 0.66 8.92 -3.63
CA ASP A 26 1.47 10.02 -4.12
C ASP A 26 2.85 9.52 -4.58
N ASP A 27 3.41 8.53 -3.88
CA ASP A 27 4.67 7.92 -4.27
C ASP A 27 4.52 7.10 -5.56
N ILE A 28 3.39 6.39 -5.72
CA ILE A 28 3.09 5.66 -6.95
C ILE A 28 2.97 6.61 -8.13
N GLU A 29 2.29 7.75 -7.96
CA GLU A 29 2.18 8.74 -9.03
C GLU A 29 3.55 9.30 -9.42
N ARG A 30 4.44 9.49 -8.43
CA ARG A 30 5.81 9.92 -8.69
C ARG A 30 6.58 8.92 -9.53
N ILE A 31 6.56 7.63 -9.16
CA ILE A 31 7.33 6.61 -9.89
C ILE A 31 6.79 6.39 -11.29
N LYS A 32 5.50 6.53 -11.52
CA LYS A 32 4.90 6.43 -12.87
C LYS A 32 5.41 7.51 -13.81
N ARG A 33 5.83 8.67 -13.29
CA ARG A 33 6.40 9.75 -14.11
C ARG A 33 7.88 9.52 -14.41
N VAL A 34 8.58 8.78 -13.55
CA VAL A 34 10.04 8.58 -13.63
C VAL A 34 10.40 7.30 -14.37
N TYR A 35 9.66 6.22 -14.14
CA TYR A 35 9.97 4.90 -14.70
C TYR A 35 9.11 4.60 -15.92
N ASN A 36 9.71 3.92 -16.90
CA ASN A 36 8.96 3.46 -18.08
C ASN A 36 8.26 2.14 -17.80
N HIS A 37 7.42 1.67 -18.73
CA HIS A 37 6.63 0.45 -18.53
C HIS A 37 7.46 -0.82 -18.35
N ARG A 38 8.75 -0.82 -18.76
CA ARG A 38 9.63 -1.99 -18.60
C ARG A 38 10.23 -2.09 -17.20
N THR A 39 10.42 -0.95 -16.54
CA THR A 39 11.09 -0.89 -15.24
C THR A 39 10.14 -0.59 -14.09
N LEU A 40 8.90 -0.17 -14.38
CA LEU A 40 7.94 0.27 -13.39
C LEU A 40 7.64 -0.83 -12.35
N ASN A 41 7.50 -2.09 -12.78
CA ASN A 41 7.16 -3.18 -11.85
C ASN A 41 8.21 -3.39 -10.76
N ASP A 42 9.47 -3.05 -11.02
CA ASP A 42 10.56 -3.20 -10.06
C ASP A 42 10.79 -1.95 -9.21
N ALA A 43 10.08 -0.87 -9.50
CA ALA A 43 10.24 0.38 -8.76
C ALA A 43 9.72 0.23 -7.33
N SER A 44 10.47 0.77 -6.36
CA SER A 44 10.09 0.75 -4.95
C SER A 44 9.04 1.81 -4.64
N VAL A 45 8.02 1.40 -3.89
CA VAL A 45 6.94 2.27 -3.41
C VAL A 45 6.96 2.29 -1.90
N ASP A 46 6.85 3.46 -1.30
CA ASP A 46 6.72 3.59 0.14
C ASP A 46 5.37 3.05 0.61
N CYS A 47 5.40 2.20 1.62
CA CYS A 47 4.23 1.54 2.18
C CYS A 47 4.28 1.55 3.70
N TYR A 48 3.16 1.18 4.31
CA TYR A 48 3.07 0.99 5.75
C TYR A 48 2.37 -0.35 6.01
N VAL A 49 2.92 -1.12 6.94
CA VAL A 49 2.34 -2.40 7.37
C VAL A 49 2.18 -2.41 8.89
N HIS A 50 1.51 -3.45 9.42
CA HIS A 50 1.30 -3.58 10.86
C HIS A 50 2.60 -3.49 11.66
N ASN A 51 2.47 -3.15 12.94
CA ASN A 51 3.57 -2.97 13.90
C ASN A 51 4.40 -1.71 13.64
N GLU A 52 3.73 -0.67 13.16
CA GLU A 52 4.32 0.66 12.97
C GLU A 52 5.53 0.66 12.02
N GLN A 53 5.49 -0.22 11.01
CA GLN A 53 6.62 -0.37 10.09
C GLN A 53 6.37 0.33 8.77
N HIS A 54 7.25 1.28 8.45
CA HIS A 54 7.38 1.82 7.11
C HIS A 54 8.29 0.89 6.32
N VAL A 55 7.79 0.41 5.18
CA VAL A 55 8.52 -0.54 4.32
C VAL A 55 8.44 -0.08 2.88
N ASN A 56 9.25 -0.70 2.03
CA ASN A 56 9.18 -0.51 0.58
C ASN A 56 8.71 -1.81 -0.07
N ALA A 57 7.82 -1.69 -1.04
CA ALA A 57 7.36 -2.81 -1.84
C ALA A 57 7.48 -2.45 -3.31
N SER A 58 7.66 -3.44 -4.18
CA SER A 58 7.70 -3.17 -5.61
C SER A 58 6.29 -2.82 -6.12
N TYR A 59 6.25 -1.96 -7.13
CA TYR A 59 4.99 -1.59 -7.78
C TYR A 59 4.24 -2.84 -8.28
N GLY A 60 4.95 -3.80 -8.88
CA GLY A 60 4.33 -5.02 -9.39
C GLY A 60 3.69 -5.87 -8.29
N TYR A 61 4.32 -5.95 -7.11
CA TYR A 61 3.77 -6.64 -5.96
C TYR A 61 2.45 -5.99 -5.50
N LEU A 62 2.42 -4.67 -5.42
CA LEU A 62 1.22 -3.94 -5.02
C LEU A 62 0.12 -4.06 -6.07
N LYS A 63 0.47 -3.98 -7.35
CA LYS A 63 -0.48 -4.09 -8.45
C LYS A 63 -1.18 -5.44 -8.46
N ALA A 64 -0.50 -6.51 -8.05
CA ALA A 64 -1.06 -7.86 -7.98
C ALA A 64 -1.97 -8.05 -6.77
N GLY A 65 -1.98 -7.13 -5.81
CA GLY A 65 -2.82 -7.21 -4.62
C GLY A 65 -4.28 -6.88 -4.92
N ALA A 66 -5.15 -7.26 -3.98
CA ALA A 66 -6.58 -6.97 -4.05
C ALA A 66 -6.94 -5.85 -3.07
N PRO A 67 -7.89 -4.96 -3.42
CA PRO A 67 -8.34 -3.94 -2.47
C PRO A 67 -8.92 -4.56 -1.20
N ALA A 68 -8.50 -4.06 -0.05
CA ALA A 68 -9.07 -4.47 1.22
C ALA A 68 -10.42 -3.76 1.45
N THR A 69 -11.33 -4.43 2.15
CA THR A 69 -12.60 -3.81 2.56
C THR A 69 -12.39 -2.89 3.75
N VAL A 70 -13.39 -2.05 4.04
CA VAL A 70 -13.36 -1.15 5.21
C VAL A 70 -13.07 -1.93 6.50
N ASP A 71 -13.77 -3.04 6.70
CA ASP A 71 -13.56 -3.85 7.91
C ASP A 71 -12.15 -4.42 7.98
N GLU A 72 -11.58 -4.77 6.84
CA GLU A 72 -10.23 -5.33 6.77
C GLU A 72 -9.16 -4.28 7.04
N TYR A 73 -9.29 -3.06 6.50
CA TYR A 73 -8.22 -2.08 6.61
C TYR A 73 -8.33 -1.14 7.82
N THR A 74 -9.49 -1.06 8.47
CA THR A 74 -9.70 -0.11 9.57
C THR A 74 -8.63 -0.25 10.69
N PRO A 75 -8.25 -1.46 11.13
CA PRO A 75 -7.19 -1.57 12.14
C PRO A 75 -5.86 -0.94 11.70
N LEU A 76 -5.47 -1.11 10.45
CA LEU A 76 -4.24 -0.52 9.93
C LEU A 76 -4.36 1.00 9.79
N LEU A 77 -5.52 1.49 9.35
CA LEU A 77 -5.79 2.93 9.30
C LEU A 77 -5.67 3.56 10.69
N ASN A 78 -6.19 2.89 11.73
CA ASN A 78 -6.08 3.36 13.10
C ASN A 78 -4.63 3.39 13.57
N GLU A 79 -3.79 2.45 13.13
CA GLU A 79 -2.35 2.49 13.41
C GLU A 79 -1.69 3.74 12.81
N LEU A 80 -2.06 4.10 11.58
CA LEU A 80 -1.54 5.32 10.96
C LEU A 80 -1.85 6.56 11.81
N TYR A 81 -3.08 6.66 12.29
CA TYR A 81 -3.45 7.77 13.18
C TYR A 81 -2.65 7.75 14.48
N ALA A 82 -2.45 6.56 15.04
CA ALA A 82 -1.71 6.39 16.30
C ALA A 82 -0.24 6.78 16.18
N VAL A 83 0.39 6.54 15.02
CA VAL A 83 1.80 6.93 14.80
C VAL A 83 1.97 8.39 14.39
N GLY A 84 0.88 9.15 14.27
CA GLY A 84 0.96 10.59 14.10
C GLY A 84 0.41 11.15 12.79
N TYR A 85 -0.13 10.32 11.90
CA TYR A 85 -0.79 10.84 10.70
C TYR A 85 -2.11 11.50 11.07
N ASP A 86 -2.33 12.71 10.55
CA ASP A 86 -3.54 13.46 10.81
C ASP A 86 -4.74 12.85 10.08
N ARG A 87 -5.84 12.64 10.80
CA ARG A 87 -7.08 12.11 10.23
C ARG A 87 -7.58 12.92 9.03
N ASP A 88 -7.43 14.24 9.09
CA ASP A 88 -7.90 15.13 8.03
C ASP A 88 -6.98 15.11 6.81
N SER A 89 -5.77 14.57 6.95
CA SER A 89 -4.79 14.52 5.86
C SER A 89 -4.81 13.23 5.06
N ILE A 90 -5.48 12.18 5.55
CA ILE A 90 -5.52 10.88 4.88
C ILE A 90 -6.82 10.72 4.11
N GLU A 91 -6.70 10.46 2.80
CA GLU A 91 -7.80 10.12 1.92
C GLU A 91 -7.64 8.70 1.42
N VAL A 92 -8.60 7.82 1.74
CA VAL A 92 -8.56 6.41 1.33
C VAL A 92 -9.16 6.27 -0.05
N CYS A 93 -8.40 5.75 -1.00
CA CYS A 93 -8.78 5.64 -2.42
C CYS A 93 -8.73 4.18 -2.86
N GLN A 94 -9.74 3.39 -2.46
CA GLN A 94 -9.78 1.95 -2.77
C GLN A 94 -10.09 1.63 -4.23
N ASN A 95 -10.51 2.63 -5.01
CA ASN A 95 -10.75 2.50 -6.44
C ASN A 95 -9.53 2.86 -7.30
N PHE A 96 -8.37 3.07 -6.68
CA PHE A 96 -7.17 3.44 -7.40
C PHE A 96 -6.76 2.37 -8.41
N LYS A 97 -6.36 2.81 -9.60
CA LYS A 97 -5.91 1.94 -10.68
C LYS A 97 -4.39 1.96 -10.79
N PHE A 98 -3.80 0.82 -10.52
CA PHE A 98 -2.35 0.64 -10.68
C PHE A 98 -1.91 0.57 -12.12
#